data_0e012314c29143ffdcfa9588e2de5af0
#
_entry.id   0e012314c29143ffdcfa9588e2de5af0
#
_cell.length_a   1.000
_cell.length_b   1.000
_cell.length_c   1.000
_cell.angle_alpha   90.00
_cell.angle_beta   90.00
_cell.angle_gamma   90.00
#
_symmetry.space_group_name_H-M   'P 1'
#
loop_
_entity.id
_entity.type
_entity.pdbx_description
1 polymer ?
#
loop_
_entity_poly.entity_id
_entity_poly.type
_entity_poly.pdbx_seq_one_letter_code
_entity_poly.pdbx_strand_id
1 'polypeptide(L)'
;AFIYGMRDCEQVINVMEETTGGRLIQNYYRIGGCQADIDPNFVQNVKKLCAYMKPMFKEYQDVFTGNVIMENRFKNVGVLSREDAISYGCTGGTGRATGWKNDVRKHHSY
;
A
#
# COMPACT_ATOMS: atom_id res chain seq x y z
N ALA A 1 -0.77 -5.21 -16.11
CA ALA A 1 -1.05 -4.66 -14.78
C ALA A 1 0.23 -4.42 -13.97
N PHE A 2 1.08 -5.43 -13.81
CA PHE A 2 2.33 -5.32 -13.01
C PHE A 2 3.25 -4.18 -13.48
N ILE A 3 3.47 -4.04 -14.79
CA ILE A 3 4.30 -2.97 -15.37
C ILE A 3 3.71 -1.58 -15.07
N TYR A 4 2.39 -1.42 -15.14
CA TYR A 4 1.72 -0.17 -14.77
C TYR A 4 1.94 0.17 -13.28
N GLY A 5 1.84 -0.83 -12.42
CA GLY A 5 2.13 -0.64 -11.00
C GLY A 5 3.57 -0.21 -10.74
N MET A 6 4.54 -0.79 -11.45
CA MET A 6 5.94 -0.37 -11.34
C MET A 6 6.17 1.05 -11.85
N ARG A 7 5.58 1.41 -12.98
CA ARG A 7 5.64 2.79 -13.53
C ARG A 7 5.19 3.82 -12.48
N ASP A 8 4.08 3.54 -11.84
CA ASP A 8 3.48 4.51 -10.91
C ASP A 8 4.14 4.46 -9.53
N CYS A 9 4.69 3.31 -9.14
CA CYS A 9 5.53 3.17 -7.96
C CYS A 9 6.78 4.07 -8.03
N GLU A 10 7.37 4.25 -9.20
CA GLU A 10 8.51 5.16 -9.40
C GLU A 10 8.18 6.61 -8.99
N GLN A 11 6.96 7.07 -9.19
CA GLN A 11 6.56 8.42 -8.78
C GLN A 11 6.54 8.55 -7.24
N VAL A 12 6.13 7.49 -6.55
CA VAL A 12 6.17 7.44 -5.07
C VAL A 12 7.63 7.42 -4.58
N ILE A 13 8.45 6.57 -5.19
CA ILE A 13 9.86 6.42 -4.87
C ILE A 13 10.61 7.75 -5.05
N ASN A 14 10.32 8.51 -6.10
CA ASN A 14 10.94 9.81 -6.34
C ASN A 14 10.65 10.80 -5.21
N VAL A 15 9.41 10.86 -4.71
CA VAL A 15 9.05 11.72 -3.57
C VAL A 15 9.76 11.26 -2.29
N MET A 16 9.88 9.94 -2.10
CA MET A 16 10.62 9.40 -0.95
C MET A 16 12.12 9.70 -1.04
N GLU A 17 12.71 9.58 -2.22
CA GLU A 17 14.11 9.89 -2.47
C GLU A 17 14.43 11.36 -2.22
N GLU A 18 13.61 12.28 -2.69
CA GLU A 18 13.76 13.73 -2.45
C GLU A 18 13.80 14.06 -0.96
N THR A 19 13.03 13.33 -0.14
CA THR A 19 12.92 13.58 1.30
C THR A 19 13.99 12.86 2.11
N THR A 20 14.31 11.62 1.75
CA THR A 20 15.12 10.72 2.59
C THR A 20 16.50 10.42 2.00
N GLY A 21 16.71 10.70 0.71
CA GLY A 21 17.91 10.33 -0.04
C GLY A 21 17.96 8.85 -0.46
N GLY A 22 16.98 8.03 -0.05
CA GLY A 22 16.94 6.60 -0.34
C GLY A 22 15.72 6.21 -1.17
N ARG A 23 15.93 5.33 -2.16
CA ARG A 23 14.85 4.85 -3.03
C ARG A 23 14.12 3.62 -2.49
N LEU A 24 14.80 2.75 -1.74
CA LEU A 24 14.23 1.50 -1.22
C LEU A 24 14.38 1.42 0.30
N ILE A 25 15.58 1.63 0.80
CA ILE A 25 15.89 1.58 2.23
C ILE A 25 16.23 3.00 2.66
N GLN A 26 15.27 3.70 3.19
CA GLN A 26 15.38 5.12 3.51
C GLN A 26 16.27 5.39 4.71
N ASN A 27 16.37 4.44 5.66
CA ASN A 27 17.14 4.59 6.89
C ASN A 27 16.90 5.96 7.58
N TYR A 28 15.65 6.38 7.58
CA TYR A 28 15.24 7.74 7.95
C TYR A 28 15.06 7.92 9.46
N TYR A 29 14.65 6.85 10.13
CA TYR A 29 14.41 6.87 11.57
C TYR A 29 15.72 6.80 12.35
N ARG A 30 15.83 7.64 13.37
CA ARG A 30 16.98 7.72 14.27
C ARG A 30 16.51 7.68 15.72
N ILE A 31 17.40 7.31 16.63
CA ILE A 31 17.13 7.44 18.07
C ILE A 31 16.92 8.92 18.38
N GLY A 32 15.72 9.23 18.91
CA GLY A 32 15.32 10.60 19.21
C GLY A 32 14.56 11.33 18.09
N GLY A 33 14.29 10.69 16.93
CA GLY A 33 13.50 11.30 15.87
C GLY A 33 13.80 10.82 14.47
N CYS A 34 13.92 11.74 13.54
CA CYS A 34 14.21 11.49 12.14
C CYS A 34 15.56 12.08 11.73
N GLN A 35 16.13 11.57 10.65
CA GLN A 35 17.44 12.02 10.14
C GLN A 35 17.43 13.46 9.66
N ALA A 36 16.34 13.91 9.05
CA ALA A 36 16.17 15.25 8.51
C ALA A 36 14.70 15.66 8.58
N ASP A 37 14.44 16.95 8.47
CA ASP A 37 13.09 17.47 8.30
C ASP A 37 12.62 17.28 6.86
N ILE A 38 11.32 17.44 6.62
CA ILE A 38 10.74 17.31 5.27
C ILE A 38 11.20 18.51 4.39
N ASP A 39 11.44 18.22 3.11
CA ASP A 39 11.74 19.23 2.12
C ASP A 39 10.56 20.25 2.03
N PRO A 40 10.83 21.56 1.87
CA PRO A 40 9.78 22.57 1.72
C PRO A 40 8.77 22.28 0.61
N ASN A 41 9.19 21.58 -0.43
CA ASN A 41 8.32 21.19 -1.55
C ASN A 41 7.58 19.87 -1.33
N PHE A 42 7.88 19.12 -0.26
CA PHE A 42 7.34 17.78 0.00
C PHE A 42 5.80 17.76 -0.10
N VAL A 43 5.14 18.66 0.62
CA VAL A 43 3.66 18.72 0.62
C VAL A 43 3.10 18.97 -0.78
N GLN A 44 3.77 19.83 -1.55
CA GLN A 44 3.34 20.12 -2.91
C GLN A 44 3.57 18.92 -3.85
N ASN A 45 4.70 18.24 -3.72
CA ASN A 45 5.03 17.04 -4.50
C ASN A 45 4.06 15.89 -4.17
N VAL A 46 3.72 15.68 -2.90
CA VAL A 46 2.69 14.71 -2.49
C VAL A 46 1.32 15.07 -3.07
N LYS A 47 0.92 16.35 -3.07
CA LYS A 47 -0.35 16.78 -3.71
C LYS A 47 -0.37 16.49 -5.21
N LYS A 48 0.73 16.74 -5.91
CA LYS A 48 0.89 16.42 -7.34
C LYS A 48 0.79 14.91 -7.57
N LEU A 49 1.48 14.12 -6.73
CA LEU A 49 1.42 12.66 -6.76
C LEU A 49 -0.01 12.15 -6.57
N CYS A 50 -0.73 12.65 -5.57
CA CYS A 50 -2.13 12.28 -5.33
C CYS A 50 -3.03 12.65 -6.53
N ALA A 51 -2.82 13.80 -7.15
CA ALA A 51 -3.56 14.21 -8.33
C ALA A 51 -3.27 13.29 -9.54
N TYR A 52 -2.01 12.93 -9.72
CA TYR A 52 -1.58 11.96 -10.74
C TYR A 52 -2.19 10.56 -10.52
N MET A 53 -2.18 10.07 -9.29
CA MET A 53 -2.66 8.72 -8.97
C MET A 53 -4.17 8.52 -9.12
N LYS A 54 -4.97 9.58 -8.92
CA LYS A 54 -6.43 9.47 -9.02
C LYS A 54 -6.95 8.84 -10.33
N PRO A 55 -6.56 9.30 -11.53
CA PRO A 55 -6.97 8.68 -12.78
C PRO A 55 -6.39 7.28 -12.97
N MET A 56 -5.23 6.97 -12.38
CA MET A 56 -4.57 5.67 -12.51
C MET A 56 -5.38 4.55 -11.84
N PHE A 57 -6.13 4.84 -10.79
CA PHE A 57 -7.02 3.84 -10.17
C PHE A 57 -8.06 3.30 -11.15
N LYS A 58 -8.59 4.14 -12.04
CA LYS A 58 -9.51 3.67 -13.08
C LYS A 58 -8.79 2.74 -14.06
N GLU A 59 -7.58 3.10 -14.48
CA GLU A 59 -6.76 2.26 -15.35
C GLU A 59 -6.50 0.88 -14.69
N TYR A 60 -6.18 0.83 -13.39
CA TYR A 60 -6.03 -0.42 -12.67
C TYR A 60 -7.33 -1.23 -12.58
N GLN A 61 -8.45 -0.57 -12.37
CA GLN A 61 -9.76 -1.25 -12.41
C GLN A 61 -10.02 -1.87 -13.77
N ASP A 62 -9.82 -1.13 -14.84
CA ASP A 62 -10.12 -1.58 -16.21
C ASP A 62 -9.18 -2.73 -16.64
N VAL A 63 -7.88 -2.64 -16.31
CA VAL A 63 -6.87 -3.61 -16.75
C VAL A 63 -6.76 -4.83 -15.83
N PHE A 64 -7.03 -4.68 -14.53
CA PHE A 64 -6.81 -5.74 -13.55
C PHE A 64 -8.11 -6.20 -12.88
N THR A 65 -8.69 -5.41 -11.98
CA THR A 65 -9.82 -5.85 -11.17
C THR A 65 -11.12 -6.00 -11.93
N GLY A 66 -11.35 -5.20 -12.97
CA GLY A 66 -12.51 -5.28 -13.87
C GLY A 66 -12.30 -6.22 -15.06
N ASN A 67 -11.14 -6.86 -15.16
CA ASN A 67 -10.87 -7.78 -16.26
C ASN A 67 -11.54 -9.12 -16.01
N VAL A 68 -12.43 -9.52 -16.94
CA VAL A 68 -13.21 -10.77 -16.87
C VAL A 68 -12.31 -12.01 -16.73
N ILE A 69 -11.14 -12.01 -17.38
CA ILE A 69 -10.20 -13.13 -17.28
C ILE A 69 -9.65 -13.23 -15.85
N MET A 70 -9.31 -12.09 -15.24
CA MET A 70 -8.81 -12.05 -13.87
C MET A 70 -9.92 -12.45 -12.88
N GLU A 71 -11.12 -11.91 -13.04
CA GLU A 71 -12.26 -12.29 -12.21
C GLU A 71 -12.49 -13.80 -12.23
N ASN A 72 -12.57 -14.41 -13.41
CA ASN A 72 -12.78 -15.85 -13.55
C ASN A 72 -11.66 -16.70 -12.98
N ARG A 73 -10.42 -16.21 -12.94
CA ARG A 73 -9.27 -16.94 -12.40
C ARG A 73 -9.13 -16.82 -10.89
N PHE A 74 -9.58 -15.73 -10.30
CA PHE A 74 -9.41 -15.47 -8.86
C PHE A 74 -10.68 -15.71 -8.04
N LYS A 75 -11.85 -15.59 -8.65
CA LYS A 75 -13.12 -15.76 -7.93
C LYS A 75 -13.24 -17.16 -7.35
N ASN A 76 -13.47 -17.24 -6.05
CA ASN A 76 -13.60 -18.47 -5.26
C ASN A 76 -12.33 -19.34 -5.22
N VAL A 77 -11.17 -18.78 -5.53
CA VAL A 77 -9.89 -19.48 -5.40
C VAL A 77 -9.17 -18.99 -4.15
N GLY A 78 -8.65 -19.93 -3.33
CA GLY A 78 -7.93 -19.59 -2.11
C GLY A 78 -8.81 -18.93 -1.05
N VAL A 79 -10.04 -19.37 -0.92
CA VAL A 79 -10.99 -18.85 0.08
C VAL A 79 -10.49 -19.20 1.48
N LEU A 80 -10.28 -18.19 2.31
CA LEU A 80 -9.91 -18.32 3.71
C LEU A 80 -11.06 -17.84 4.58
N SER A 81 -11.57 -18.72 5.45
CA SER A 81 -12.62 -18.32 6.40
C SER A 81 -12.05 -17.39 7.48
N ARG A 82 -12.94 -16.63 8.14
CA ARG A 82 -12.55 -15.80 9.27
C ARG A 82 -12.02 -16.63 10.44
N GLU A 83 -12.67 -17.76 10.71
CA GLU A 83 -12.28 -18.68 11.79
C GLU A 83 -10.89 -19.27 11.54
N ASP A 84 -10.63 -19.72 10.32
CA ASP A 84 -9.32 -20.23 9.94
C ASP A 84 -8.25 -19.14 10.01
N ALA A 85 -8.55 -17.91 9.53
CA ALA A 85 -7.62 -16.80 9.62
C ALA A 85 -7.22 -16.48 11.06
N ILE A 86 -8.16 -16.53 11.99
CA ILE A 86 -7.89 -16.33 13.42
C ILE A 86 -7.07 -17.48 13.98
N SER A 87 -7.44 -18.74 13.65
CA SER A 87 -6.74 -19.95 14.08
C SER A 87 -5.29 -19.98 13.63
N TYR A 88 -5.01 -19.56 12.38
CA TYR A 88 -3.66 -19.46 11.84
C TYR A 88 -2.89 -18.21 12.27
N GLY A 89 -3.50 -17.33 13.06
CA GLY A 89 -2.85 -16.09 13.49
C GLY A 89 -2.62 -15.09 12.35
N CYS A 90 -3.44 -15.11 11.31
CA CYS A 90 -3.34 -14.17 10.20
C CYS A 90 -3.62 -12.74 10.68
N THR A 91 -2.75 -11.81 10.29
CA THR A 91 -2.86 -10.38 10.63
C THR A 91 -2.81 -9.51 9.38
N GLY A 92 -2.96 -8.19 9.56
CA GLY A 92 -2.80 -7.22 8.50
C GLY A 92 -3.84 -7.37 7.38
N GLY A 93 -3.39 -7.22 6.14
CA GLY A 93 -4.26 -7.25 4.95
C GLY A 93 -4.99 -8.57 4.76
N THR A 94 -4.33 -9.69 4.99
CA THR A 94 -4.93 -11.04 4.87
C THR A 94 -6.06 -11.23 5.87
N GLY A 95 -5.84 -10.91 7.15
CA GLY A 95 -6.88 -10.97 8.17
C GLY A 95 -8.07 -10.06 7.86
N ARG A 96 -7.82 -8.83 7.42
CA ARG A 96 -8.90 -7.89 7.04
C ARG A 96 -9.69 -8.33 5.81
N ALA A 97 -9.03 -9.00 4.85
CA ALA A 97 -9.70 -9.54 3.66
C ALA A 97 -10.75 -10.61 4.00
N THR A 98 -10.59 -11.33 5.12
CA THR A 98 -11.60 -12.29 5.62
C THR A 98 -12.78 -11.62 6.34
N GLY A 99 -12.82 -10.30 6.42
CA GLY A 99 -13.82 -9.53 7.18
C GLY A 99 -13.51 -9.40 8.67
N TRP A 100 -12.35 -9.88 9.13
CA TRP A 100 -11.94 -9.71 10.52
C TRP A 100 -11.44 -8.28 10.78
N LYS A 101 -12.23 -7.53 11.54
CA LYS A 101 -11.95 -6.12 11.90
C LYS A 101 -10.99 -6.04 13.09
N ASN A 102 -9.77 -6.57 12.91
CA ASN A 102 -8.74 -6.45 13.95
C ASN A 102 -7.89 -5.19 13.74
N ASP A 103 -7.92 -4.30 14.70
CA ASP A 103 -7.04 -3.13 14.78
C ASP A 103 -6.27 -3.20 16.09
N VAL A 104 -4.98 -3.50 16.01
CA VAL A 104 -4.07 -3.64 17.16
C VAL A 104 -4.08 -2.37 18.02
N ARG A 105 -4.16 -1.19 17.40
CA ARG A 105 -4.19 0.10 18.11
C ARG A 105 -5.45 0.29 18.99
N LYS A 106 -6.52 -0.47 18.71
CA LYS A 106 -7.78 -0.40 19.45
C LYS A 106 -7.94 -1.52 20.48
N HIS A 107 -7.29 -2.66 20.24
CA HIS A 107 -7.52 -3.88 21.01
C HIS A 107 -6.35 -4.28 21.91
N HIS A 108 -5.16 -3.73 21.67
CA HIS A 108 -3.98 -4.00 22.47
C HIS A 108 -3.42 -2.70 23.03
N SER A 109 -3.12 -2.70 24.32
CA SER A 109 -2.33 -1.63 24.95
C SER A 109 -0.84 -1.95 24.82
N TYR A 110 -0.04 -1.01 24.39
CA TYR A 110 1.41 -1.10 24.33
C TYR A 110 2.07 0.22 24.70
#